data_2cfe63f492dca4fa49f576c8ea69fdf2
#
_entry.id   2cfe63f492dca4fa49f576c8ea69fdf2
#
_cell.length_a   1.000
_cell.length_b   1.000
_cell.length_c   1.000
_cell.angle_alpha   90.00
_cell.angle_beta   90.00
_cell.angle_gamma   90.00
#
_symmetry.space_group_name_H-M   'P 1'
#
loop_
_entity.id
_entity.type
_entity.pdbx_description
1 polymer ?
#
loop_
_entity_poly.entity_id
_entity_poly.type
_entity_poly.pdbx_seq_one_letter_code
_entity_poly.pdbx_strand_id
1 'polypeptide(L)'
;FKHIRITGNVFTFNNKNIKLLGVNHHDTNPKTGYAMTVEDMEKDVSVFKQYNVNCVRTSHYPPDPTFLDLCDEYGVYVIDEADIETHGCEVEMHKPGACSHNEMWQPRYWDRVLRMFERDKNHPSITMWSLGNEAHGYLNQDFCYNELKRCSDIPIHYEGVCRTKRWAYDVVSQ
;
A
#
# COMPACT_ATOMS: atom_id res chain seq x y z
N PHE A 1 -19.62 3.65 -5.02
CA PHE A 1 -18.96 4.93 -4.69
C PHE A 1 -18.42 4.88 -3.29
N LYS A 2 -17.16 5.31 -3.08
CA LYS A 2 -16.51 5.39 -1.78
C LYS A 2 -16.16 6.84 -1.46
N HIS A 3 -16.30 7.20 -0.20
CA HIS A 3 -15.86 8.48 0.31
C HIS A 3 -15.04 8.25 1.58
N ILE A 4 -13.77 8.60 1.52
CA ILE A 4 -12.80 8.35 2.58
C ILE A 4 -12.32 9.68 3.11
N ARG A 5 -12.27 9.83 4.44
CA ARG A 5 -11.74 11.02 5.11
C ARG A 5 -10.94 10.67 6.33
N ILE A 6 -9.93 11.47 6.59
CA ILE A 6 -9.22 11.52 7.85
C ILE A 6 -9.44 12.91 8.43
N THR A 7 -9.99 12.96 9.65
CA THR A 7 -10.20 14.21 10.39
C THR A 7 -9.58 14.05 11.77
N GLY A 8 -8.47 14.73 12.01
CA GLY A 8 -7.62 14.46 13.17
C GLY A 8 -7.16 13.01 13.16
N ASN A 9 -7.50 12.25 14.19
CA ASN A 9 -7.15 10.82 14.33
C ASN A 9 -8.32 9.88 13.94
N VAL A 10 -9.36 10.40 13.28
CA VAL A 10 -10.54 9.61 12.93
C VAL A 10 -10.54 9.31 11.44
N PHE A 11 -10.50 8.03 11.12
CA PHE A 11 -10.66 7.52 9.75
C PHE A 11 -12.13 7.20 9.51
N THR A 12 -12.69 7.73 8.44
CA THR A 12 -14.09 7.48 8.06
C THR A 12 -14.19 6.91 6.65
N PHE A 13 -15.10 5.95 6.49
CA PHE A 13 -15.51 5.41 5.20
C PHE A 13 -17.03 5.60 5.06
N ASN A 14 -17.44 6.33 4.03
CA ASN A 14 -18.84 6.69 3.79
C ASN A 14 -19.52 7.30 5.04
N ASN A 15 -18.82 8.24 5.68
CA ASN A 15 -19.24 8.94 6.90
C ASN A 15 -19.38 8.08 8.16
N LYS A 16 -18.91 6.83 8.14
CA LYS A 16 -18.85 5.97 9.33
C LYS A 16 -17.42 5.90 9.85
N ASN A 17 -17.24 6.04 11.14
CA ASN A 17 -15.94 5.84 11.78
C ASN A 17 -15.55 4.37 11.65
N ILE A 18 -14.36 4.13 11.13
CA ILE A 18 -13.81 2.79 10.94
C ILE A 18 -12.54 2.65 11.76
N LYS A 19 -12.38 1.51 12.42
CA LYS A 19 -11.11 1.06 12.98
C LYS A 19 -10.59 -0.05 12.09
N LEU A 20 -9.41 0.15 11.53
CA LEU A 20 -8.74 -0.86 10.72
C LEU A 20 -8.08 -1.88 11.64
N LEU A 21 -8.51 -3.13 11.52
CA LEU A 21 -7.94 -4.31 12.18
C LEU A 21 -7.29 -5.14 11.06
N GLY A 22 -6.03 -4.81 10.77
CA GLY A 22 -5.37 -5.25 9.56
C GLY A 22 -4.22 -6.23 9.78
N VAL A 23 -3.88 -6.89 8.70
CA VAL A 23 -2.68 -7.74 8.56
C VAL A 23 -1.92 -7.35 7.30
N ASN A 24 -0.62 -7.66 7.28
CA ASN A 24 0.14 -7.67 6.02
C ASN A 24 -0.11 -9.00 5.30
N HIS A 25 -0.15 -8.96 3.98
CA HIS A 25 -0.37 -10.13 3.13
C HIS A 25 0.62 -10.17 1.98
N HIS A 26 1.23 -11.32 1.78
CA HIS A 26 2.05 -11.63 0.62
C HIS A 26 1.32 -12.64 -0.27
N ASP A 27 1.37 -12.45 -1.58
CA ASP A 27 0.93 -13.45 -2.56
C ASP A 27 1.92 -14.63 -2.55
N THR A 28 1.77 -15.54 -1.60
CA THR A 28 2.66 -16.70 -1.47
C THR A 28 1.93 -17.97 -1.10
N ASN A 29 2.30 -19.07 -1.77
CA ASN A 29 1.82 -20.40 -1.47
C ASN A 29 3.04 -21.31 -1.15
N PRO A 30 3.01 -22.16 -0.11
CA PRO A 30 4.14 -22.99 0.27
C PRO A 30 4.57 -24.03 -0.77
N LYS A 31 3.73 -24.31 -1.77
CA LYS A 31 4.03 -25.27 -2.84
C LYS A 31 4.44 -24.61 -4.15
N THR A 32 3.82 -23.48 -4.49
CA THR A 32 3.93 -22.83 -5.80
C THR A 32 4.68 -21.49 -5.76
N GLY A 33 5.11 -21.04 -4.57
CA GLY A 33 5.78 -19.75 -4.38
C GLY A 33 4.82 -18.60 -4.65
N TYR A 34 5.20 -17.67 -5.52
CA TYR A 34 4.36 -16.50 -5.85
C TYR A 34 3.22 -16.79 -6.83
N ALA A 35 3.11 -18.02 -7.35
CA ALA A 35 2.01 -18.39 -8.23
C ALA A 35 0.78 -18.81 -7.39
N MET A 36 -0.07 -17.86 -7.06
CA MET A 36 -1.32 -18.08 -6.34
C MET A 36 -2.42 -18.55 -7.29
N THR A 37 -3.27 -19.46 -6.82
CA THR A 37 -4.53 -19.80 -7.50
C THR A 37 -5.68 -18.97 -6.92
N VAL A 38 -6.81 -18.94 -7.63
CA VAL A 38 -8.03 -18.27 -7.11
C VAL A 38 -8.47 -18.90 -5.79
N GLU A 39 -8.40 -20.22 -5.68
CA GLU A 39 -8.75 -20.96 -4.46
C GLU A 39 -7.83 -20.61 -3.28
N ASP A 40 -6.55 -20.33 -3.52
CA ASP A 40 -5.62 -19.87 -2.49
C ASP A 40 -6.04 -18.48 -1.97
N MET A 41 -6.36 -17.56 -2.88
CA MET A 41 -6.79 -16.20 -2.55
C MET A 41 -8.14 -16.20 -1.81
N GLU A 42 -9.13 -17.00 -2.25
CA GLU A 42 -10.41 -17.17 -1.56
C GLU A 42 -10.22 -17.69 -0.15
N LYS A 43 -9.31 -18.64 0.03
CA LYS A 43 -8.96 -19.17 1.36
C LYS A 43 -8.39 -18.10 2.26
N ASP A 44 -7.46 -17.29 1.77
CA ASP A 44 -6.86 -16.21 2.55
C ASP A 44 -7.91 -15.18 2.98
N VAL A 45 -8.77 -14.74 2.07
CA VAL A 45 -9.87 -13.81 2.39
C VAL A 45 -10.85 -14.44 3.38
N SER A 46 -11.15 -15.73 3.24
CA SER A 46 -12.00 -16.48 4.19
C SER A 46 -11.38 -16.48 5.60
N VAL A 47 -10.08 -16.70 5.72
CA VAL A 47 -9.34 -16.64 6.99
C VAL A 47 -9.42 -15.23 7.59
N PHE A 48 -9.27 -14.17 6.81
CA PHE A 48 -9.45 -12.80 7.31
C PHE A 48 -10.82 -12.63 7.96
N LYS A 49 -11.88 -13.06 7.31
CA LYS A 49 -13.25 -12.98 7.85
C LYS A 49 -13.44 -13.80 9.12
N GLN A 50 -12.88 -15.00 9.20
CA GLN A 50 -12.96 -15.87 10.39
C GLN A 50 -12.30 -15.23 11.62
N TYR A 51 -11.21 -14.47 11.43
CA TYR A 51 -10.47 -13.84 12.52
C TYR A 51 -10.82 -12.35 12.71
N ASN A 52 -11.92 -11.88 12.12
CA ASN A 52 -12.37 -10.49 12.18
C ASN A 52 -11.32 -9.46 11.67
N VAL A 53 -10.46 -9.87 10.76
CA VAL A 53 -9.59 -8.97 10.02
C VAL A 53 -10.46 -8.24 9.00
N ASN A 54 -10.43 -6.91 9.02
CA ASN A 54 -11.21 -6.08 8.10
C ASN A 54 -10.35 -5.28 7.12
N CYS A 55 -9.03 -5.37 7.25
CA CYS A 55 -8.10 -4.63 6.42
C CYS A 55 -6.87 -5.49 6.07
N VAL A 56 -6.36 -5.33 4.87
CA VAL A 56 -5.12 -5.95 4.42
C VAL A 56 -4.20 -4.90 3.81
N ARG A 57 -2.91 -4.95 4.14
CA ARG A 57 -1.86 -4.25 3.38
C ARG A 57 -1.20 -5.25 2.45
N THR A 58 -1.17 -4.93 1.16
CA THR A 58 -0.57 -5.77 0.12
C THR A 58 0.94 -5.64 0.14
N SER A 59 1.57 -6.30 1.07
CA SER A 59 3.01 -6.20 1.31
C SER A 59 3.81 -7.10 0.35
N HIS A 60 4.76 -6.62 -0.42
CA HIS A 60 5.11 -5.20 -0.58
C HIS A 60 5.06 -4.87 -2.08
N TYR A 61 3.92 -5.11 -2.71
CA TYR A 61 3.66 -4.96 -4.13
C TYR A 61 2.15 -5.01 -4.40
N PRO A 62 1.66 -4.47 -5.52
CA PRO A 62 0.28 -4.62 -5.93
C PRO A 62 -0.05 -6.13 -6.15
N PRO A 63 -1.14 -6.65 -5.55
CA PRO A 63 -1.47 -8.07 -5.59
C PRO A 63 -2.03 -8.49 -6.95
N ASP A 64 -2.34 -9.77 -7.10
CA ASP A 64 -3.15 -10.23 -8.24
C ASP A 64 -4.49 -9.47 -8.25
N PRO A 65 -4.95 -8.96 -9.42
CA PRO A 65 -6.23 -8.26 -9.51
C PRO A 65 -7.43 -9.05 -8.99
N THR A 66 -7.41 -10.38 -9.13
CA THR A 66 -8.46 -11.27 -8.60
C THR A 66 -8.55 -11.16 -7.06
N PHE A 67 -7.44 -10.97 -6.38
CA PHE A 67 -7.44 -10.75 -4.93
C PHE A 67 -8.16 -9.46 -4.55
N LEU A 68 -8.00 -8.40 -5.35
CA LEU A 68 -8.73 -7.14 -5.14
C LEU A 68 -10.24 -7.31 -5.40
N ASP A 69 -10.62 -8.07 -6.43
CA ASP A 69 -12.02 -8.42 -6.70
C ASP A 69 -12.64 -9.17 -5.52
N LEU A 70 -11.92 -10.11 -4.94
CA LEU A 70 -12.36 -10.82 -3.72
C LEU A 70 -12.46 -9.88 -2.51
N CYS A 71 -11.51 -8.96 -2.33
CA CYS A 71 -11.61 -7.95 -1.27
C CYS A 71 -12.83 -7.04 -1.46
N ASP A 72 -13.17 -6.68 -2.70
CA ASP A 72 -14.37 -5.92 -3.02
C ASP A 72 -15.64 -6.69 -2.66
N GLU A 73 -15.72 -7.97 -3.02
CA GLU A 73 -16.87 -8.84 -2.78
C GLU A 73 -17.08 -9.12 -1.28
N TYR A 74 -16.00 -9.48 -0.58
CA TYR A 74 -16.05 -9.85 0.84
C TYR A 74 -16.00 -8.66 1.80
N GLY A 75 -15.81 -7.45 1.30
CA GLY A 75 -15.78 -6.23 2.10
C GLY A 75 -14.54 -6.16 3.00
N VAL A 76 -13.37 -6.45 2.46
CA VAL A 76 -12.07 -6.27 3.12
C VAL A 76 -11.45 -4.97 2.63
N TYR A 77 -11.11 -4.06 3.53
CA TYR A 77 -10.39 -2.83 3.17
C TYR A 77 -8.97 -3.13 2.74
N VAL A 78 -8.48 -2.42 1.75
CA VAL A 78 -7.14 -2.63 1.19
C VAL A 78 -6.29 -1.36 1.35
N ILE A 79 -5.07 -1.54 1.82
CA ILE A 79 -3.96 -0.60 1.67
C ILE A 79 -3.10 -1.16 0.55
N ASP A 80 -3.26 -0.60 -0.65
CA ASP A 80 -2.57 -1.08 -1.85
C ASP A 80 -1.18 -0.47 -1.94
N GLU A 81 -0.15 -1.32 -2.05
CA GLU A 81 1.24 -0.89 -1.91
C GLU A 81 2.01 -1.00 -3.22
N ALA A 82 2.70 0.08 -3.56
CA ALA A 82 3.58 0.12 -4.72
C ALA A 82 4.83 -0.76 -4.48
N ASP A 83 5.27 -1.44 -5.52
CA ASP A 83 6.50 -2.26 -5.52
C ASP A 83 7.76 -1.38 -5.44
N ILE A 84 7.98 -0.82 -4.25
CA ILE A 84 9.13 0.01 -3.91
C ILE A 84 9.70 -0.47 -2.58
N GLU A 85 10.80 -1.22 -2.67
CA GLU A 85 11.57 -1.66 -1.53
C GLU A 85 13.05 -1.66 -1.92
N THR A 86 13.88 -0.85 -1.23
CA THR A 86 15.25 -0.58 -1.67
C THR A 86 16.31 -0.82 -0.61
N HIS A 87 15.97 -1.40 0.53
CA HIS A 87 16.93 -1.64 1.61
C HIS A 87 18.10 -2.55 1.19
N GLY A 88 17.87 -3.51 0.29
CA GLY A 88 18.94 -4.36 -0.26
C GLY A 88 20.04 -3.56 -0.95
N CYS A 89 19.67 -2.60 -1.80
CA CYS A 89 20.61 -1.69 -2.43
C CYS A 89 21.38 -0.84 -1.41
N GLU A 90 20.72 -0.45 -0.34
CA GLU A 90 21.31 0.37 0.71
C GLU A 90 22.37 -0.37 1.51
N VAL A 91 22.15 -1.66 1.77
CA VAL A 91 23.11 -2.54 2.42
C VAL A 91 24.36 -2.68 1.56
N GLU A 92 24.21 -2.93 0.26
CA GLU A 92 25.33 -3.06 -0.66
C GLU A 92 26.09 -1.75 -0.85
N MET A 93 25.39 -0.63 -0.96
CA MET A 93 25.99 0.69 -1.15
C MET A 93 26.47 1.34 0.16
N HIS A 94 26.22 0.71 1.32
CA HIS A 94 26.45 1.27 2.66
C HIS A 94 25.90 2.69 2.84
N LYS A 95 24.76 2.97 2.19
CA LYS A 95 24.14 4.30 2.17
C LYS A 95 22.62 4.20 2.30
N PRO A 96 22.05 4.42 3.49
CA PRO A 96 20.60 4.48 3.68
C PRO A 96 19.94 5.51 2.76
N GLY A 97 18.86 5.12 2.11
CA GLY A 97 18.12 5.97 1.18
C GLY A 97 18.81 6.23 -0.16
N ALA A 98 19.83 5.43 -0.53
CA ALA A 98 20.62 5.65 -1.75
C ALA A 98 19.76 5.82 -3.01
N CYS A 99 18.71 5.00 -3.18
CA CYS A 99 17.77 5.13 -4.30
C CYS A 99 16.73 6.23 -4.05
N SER A 100 16.18 6.30 -2.84
CA SER A 100 15.11 7.23 -2.48
C SER A 100 15.54 8.70 -2.48
N HIS A 101 16.83 8.99 -2.29
CA HIS A 101 17.40 10.34 -2.33
C HIS A 101 18.08 10.68 -3.66
N ASN A 102 18.00 9.82 -4.66
CA ASN A 102 18.62 10.02 -5.96
C ASN A 102 17.55 10.29 -7.03
N GLU A 103 17.50 11.51 -7.54
CA GLU A 103 16.55 11.98 -8.56
C GLU A 103 16.57 11.13 -9.85
N MET A 104 17.69 10.47 -10.16
CA MET A 104 17.76 9.55 -11.31
C MET A 104 16.78 8.36 -11.18
N TRP A 105 16.39 7.99 -9.95
CA TRP A 105 15.42 6.94 -9.69
C TRP A 105 13.98 7.43 -9.68
N GLN A 106 13.74 8.73 -9.59
CA GLN A 106 12.40 9.32 -9.47
C GLN A 106 11.42 8.84 -10.53
N PRO A 107 11.76 8.76 -11.85
CA PRO A 107 10.85 8.25 -12.86
C PRO A 107 10.45 6.79 -12.64
N ARG A 108 11.34 5.97 -12.06
CA ARG A 108 11.05 4.55 -11.74
C ARG A 108 10.11 4.40 -10.54
N TYR A 109 10.28 5.25 -9.53
CA TYR A 109 9.35 5.31 -8.40
C TYR A 109 7.95 5.70 -8.86
N TRP A 110 7.87 6.76 -9.66
CA TRP A 110 6.60 7.23 -10.19
C TRP A 110 5.92 6.20 -11.11
N ASP A 111 6.65 5.56 -11.99
CA ASP A 111 6.12 4.52 -12.89
C ASP A 111 5.45 3.39 -12.08
N ARG A 112 6.04 2.93 -10.99
CA ARG A 112 5.45 1.91 -10.12
C ARG A 112 4.18 2.40 -9.44
N VAL A 113 4.20 3.56 -8.84
CA VAL A 113 3.04 4.16 -8.17
C VAL A 113 1.92 4.43 -9.18
N LEU A 114 2.25 4.99 -10.33
CA LEU A 114 1.25 5.30 -11.37
C LEU A 114 0.60 4.03 -11.93
N ARG A 115 1.37 2.98 -12.20
CA ARG A 115 0.83 1.70 -12.70
C ARG A 115 -0.09 1.02 -11.70
N MET A 116 0.28 0.99 -10.43
CA MET A 116 -0.59 0.52 -9.37
C MET A 116 -1.90 1.33 -9.37
N PHE A 117 -1.81 2.66 -9.29
CA PHE A 117 -2.98 3.53 -9.28
C PHE A 117 -3.86 3.33 -10.51
N GLU A 118 -3.31 3.36 -11.73
CA GLU A 118 -4.09 3.24 -12.96
C GLU A 118 -4.78 1.87 -13.10
N ARG A 119 -4.14 0.81 -12.63
CA ARG A 119 -4.71 -0.53 -12.63
C ARG A 119 -5.86 -0.65 -11.62
N ASP A 120 -5.67 -0.13 -10.40
CA ASP A 120 -6.46 -0.53 -9.24
C ASP A 120 -7.44 0.55 -8.74
N LYS A 121 -7.36 1.78 -9.24
CA LYS A 121 -8.15 2.95 -8.79
C LYS A 121 -9.67 2.73 -8.71
N ASN A 122 -10.21 1.78 -9.46
CA ASN A 122 -11.64 1.51 -9.51
C ASN A 122 -12.13 0.50 -8.46
N HIS A 123 -11.23 -0.18 -7.73
CA HIS A 123 -11.61 -1.09 -6.66
C HIS A 123 -12.17 -0.33 -5.45
N PRO A 124 -13.43 -0.58 -5.04
CA PRO A 124 -14.01 0.07 -3.87
C PRO A 124 -13.35 -0.32 -2.54
N SER A 125 -12.72 -1.48 -2.45
CA SER A 125 -11.99 -1.95 -1.28
C SER A 125 -10.75 -1.11 -0.94
N ILE A 126 -10.10 -0.49 -1.94
CA ILE A 126 -8.90 0.30 -1.71
C ILE A 126 -9.25 1.56 -0.92
N THR A 127 -8.67 1.67 0.26
CA THR A 127 -8.89 2.77 1.22
C THR A 127 -7.66 3.64 1.43
N MET A 128 -6.48 3.15 1.09
CA MET A 128 -5.22 3.89 1.13
C MET A 128 -4.31 3.41 -0.01
N TRP A 129 -3.49 4.32 -0.50
CA TRP A 129 -2.33 4.00 -1.32
C TRP A 129 -1.09 3.99 -0.44
N SER A 130 -0.19 3.03 -0.63
CA SER A 130 1.08 2.98 0.08
C SER A 130 2.24 3.13 -0.91
N LEU A 131 3.20 3.98 -0.54
CA LEU A 131 4.33 4.34 -1.41
C LEU A 131 5.54 3.40 -1.26
N GLY A 132 5.32 2.22 -0.69
CA GLY A 132 6.34 1.19 -0.58
C GLY A 132 6.81 0.94 0.84
N ASN A 133 7.83 0.09 0.94
CA ASN A 133 8.37 -0.45 2.18
C ASN A 133 9.89 -0.24 2.25
N GLU A 134 10.41 -0.06 3.47
CA GLU A 134 11.85 -0.09 3.84
C GLU A 134 12.81 0.56 2.82
N ALA A 135 12.41 1.68 2.24
CA ALA A 135 13.22 2.43 1.28
C ALA A 135 14.02 3.58 1.91
N HIS A 136 13.96 3.74 3.23
CA HIS A 136 14.77 4.62 4.10
C HIS A 136 14.96 6.08 3.65
N GLY A 137 14.20 6.55 2.68
CA GLY A 137 14.33 7.88 2.13
C GLY A 137 12.99 8.57 1.99
N TYR A 138 12.99 9.72 1.35
CA TYR A 138 11.77 10.50 1.19
C TYR A 138 11.70 11.34 -0.10
N LEU A 139 12.81 11.68 -0.74
CA LEU A 139 12.78 12.61 -1.89
C LEU A 139 11.87 12.11 -3.02
N ASN A 140 12.05 10.86 -3.42
CA ASN A 140 11.26 10.27 -4.49
C ASN A 140 9.85 9.90 -4.02
N GLN A 141 9.68 9.55 -2.75
CA GLN A 141 8.36 9.32 -2.15
C GLN A 141 7.55 10.62 -2.02
N ASP A 142 8.19 11.74 -1.61
CA ASP A 142 7.54 13.06 -1.58
C ASP A 142 7.05 13.47 -2.97
N PHE A 143 7.86 13.22 -3.99
CA PHE A 143 7.45 13.44 -5.38
C PHE A 143 6.24 12.58 -5.74
N CYS A 144 6.29 11.27 -5.47
CA CYS A 144 5.18 10.36 -5.75
C CYS A 144 3.90 10.76 -4.97
N TYR A 145 4.04 11.16 -3.70
CA TYR A 145 2.92 11.68 -2.92
C TYR A 145 2.26 12.87 -3.61
N ASN A 146 3.04 13.87 -4.00
CA ASN A 146 2.51 15.08 -4.61
C ASN A 146 1.82 14.80 -5.96
N GLU A 147 2.40 13.94 -6.79
CA GLU A 147 1.81 13.57 -8.07
C GLU A 147 0.53 12.73 -7.88
N LEU A 148 0.53 11.77 -6.96
CA LEU A 148 -0.63 10.92 -6.70
C LEU A 148 -1.79 11.72 -6.07
N LYS A 149 -1.51 12.73 -5.23
CA LYS A 149 -2.54 13.64 -4.68
C LYS A 149 -3.21 14.51 -5.75
N ARG A 150 -2.61 14.69 -6.92
CA ARG A 150 -3.27 15.36 -8.05
C ARG A 150 -4.29 14.46 -8.76
N CYS A 151 -4.15 13.14 -8.58
CA CYS A 151 -4.97 12.14 -9.25
C CYS A 151 -6.01 11.50 -8.33
N SER A 152 -5.82 11.57 -7.00
CA SER A 152 -6.62 10.82 -6.03
C SER A 152 -6.81 11.56 -4.72
N ASP A 153 -8.04 11.52 -4.20
CA ASP A 153 -8.38 12.04 -2.86
C ASP A 153 -8.18 10.98 -1.76
N ILE A 154 -7.89 9.74 -2.13
CA ILE A 154 -7.64 8.64 -1.19
C ILE A 154 -6.39 8.93 -0.37
N PRO A 155 -6.41 8.66 0.95
CA PRO A 155 -5.23 8.83 1.80
C PRO A 155 -4.01 8.08 1.30
N ILE A 156 -2.84 8.67 1.52
CA ILE A 156 -1.55 8.09 1.12
C ILE A 156 -0.73 7.80 2.37
N HIS A 157 -0.24 6.58 2.44
CA HIS A 157 0.62 6.04 3.49
C HIS A 157 2.04 5.85 2.97
N TYR A 158 3.01 6.00 3.85
CA TYR A 158 4.37 5.53 3.65
C TYR A 158 4.98 5.13 5.00
N GLU A 159 5.37 3.86 5.16
CA GLU A 159 5.87 3.33 6.44
C GLU A 159 7.19 3.98 6.89
N GLY A 160 8.07 4.31 5.94
CA GLY A 160 9.38 4.88 6.22
C GLY A 160 9.37 6.33 6.74
N VAL A 161 8.21 6.99 6.78
CA VAL A 161 8.11 8.40 7.16
C VAL A 161 8.53 8.66 8.61
N CYS A 162 8.25 7.75 9.51
CA CYS A 162 8.62 7.87 10.92
C CYS A 162 10.15 7.89 11.12
N ARG A 163 10.89 7.17 10.30
CA ARG A 163 12.37 7.11 10.32
C ARG A 163 13.00 8.39 9.80
N THR A 164 12.31 9.12 8.95
CA THR A 164 12.78 10.41 8.39
C THR A 164 12.38 11.61 9.22
N LYS A 165 11.58 11.42 10.29
CA LYS A 165 10.98 12.48 11.11
C LYS A 165 10.18 13.50 10.29
N ARG A 166 9.60 13.08 9.19
CA ARG A 166 8.74 13.88 8.32
C ARG A 166 7.29 13.47 8.49
N TRP A 167 6.41 14.45 8.57
CA TRP A 167 4.97 14.24 8.79
C TRP A 167 4.16 14.79 7.61
N ALA A 168 4.68 14.57 6.40
CA ALA A 168 4.12 15.13 5.17
C ALA A 168 3.02 14.25 4.53
N TYR A 169 2.75 13.07 5.09
CA TYR A 169 1.83 12.09 4.54
C TYR A 169 0.50 12.06 5.31
N ASP A 170 -0.56 11.57 4.67
CA ASP A 170 -1.91 11.50 5.26
C ASP A 170 -1.96 10.49 6.41
N VAL A 171 -1.20 9.40 6.30
CA VAL A 171 -1.12 8.32 7.29
C VAL A 171 0.33 7.98 7.58
N VAL A 172 0.64 7.91 8.85
CA VAL A 172 1.96 7.53 9.36
C VAL A 172 1.81 6.25 10.19
N SER A 173 2.55 5.21 9.84
CA SER A 173 2.73 4.02 10.68
C SER A 173 3.98 4.18 11.56
N GLN A 174 3.93 3.59 12.75
CA GLN A 174 5.08 3.48 13.66
C GLN A 174 5.52 2.03 13.72
#